data_cc526c4778dcc5dc56ce4d7f57a2d94d
#
_entry.id   cc526c4778dcc5dc56ce4d7f57a2d94d
#
_cell.length_a   1.000
_cell.length_b   1.000
_cell.length_c   1.000
_cell.angle_alpha   90.00
_cell.angle_beta   90.00
_cell.angle_gamma   90.00
#
_symmetry.space_group_name_H-M   'P 1'
#
loop_
_entity.id
_entity.type
_entity.pdbx_description
1 polymer ?
#
loop_
_entity_poly.entity_id
_entity_poly.type
_entity_poly.pdbx_seq_one_letter_code
_entity_poly.pdbx_strand_id
1 'polypeptide(L)'
;EFVPGYDANGNKVGYVTTVAQPGYAGDITFILGVTLDGKIAGVRVTNQAETPGLGAKVAGIEWQDHWIGKDSSYEFNKSVDAFAGATISPTAVYTGLIRALKAYETGVSK
;
A
#
# COMPACT_ATOMS: atom_id res chain seq x y z
N GLU A 1 -7.80 -10.57 1.95
CA GLU A 1 -8.66 -11.16 0.92
C GLU A 1 -8.81 -10.21 -0.26
N PHE A 2 -8.66 -10.72 -1.47
CA PHE A 2 -8.68 -9.90 -2.68
C PHE A 2 -10.06 -9.92 -3.33
N VAL A 3 -10.60 -8.73 -3.57
CA VAL A 3 -11.91 -8.56 -4.20
C VAL A 3 -11.69 -8.03 -5.61
N PRO A 4 -12.27 -8.68 -6.65
CA PRO A 4 -12.07 -8.20 -8.02
C PRO A 4 -12.69 -6.81 -8.22
N GLY A 5 -11.99 -5.97 -9.02
CA GLY A 5 -12.48 -4.67 -9.44
C GLY A 5 -12.74 -4.68 -10.94
N TYR A 6 -13.77 -3.95 -11.35
CA TYR A 6 -14.20 -3.92 -12.76
C TYR A 6 -14.32 -2.48 -13.24
N ASP A 7 -14.10 -2.29 -14.54
CA ASP A 7 -14.33 -0.98 -15.15
C ASP A 7 -15.80 -0.78 -15.51
N ALA A 8 -16.12 0.36 -16.13
CA ALA A 8 -17.49 0.69 -16.49
C ALA A 8 -18.10 -0.28 -17.51
N ASN A 9 -17.26 -1.02 -18.24
CA ASN A 9 -17.70 -1.98 -19.24
C ASN A 9 -17.80 -3.40 -18.69
N GLY A 10 -17.55 -3.58 -17.39
CA GLY A 10 -17.62 -4.89 -16.75
C GLY A 10 -16.35 -5.73 -16.91
N ASN A 11 -15.26 -5.16 -17.42
CA ASN A 11 -14.00 -5.87 -17.57
C ASN A 11 -13.21 -5.82 -16.27
N LYS A 12 -12.68 -6.97 -15.85
CA LYS A 12 -11.87 -7.02 -14.64
C LYS A 12 -10.54 -6.30 -14.88
N VAL A 13 -10.24 -5.30 -14.05
CA VAL A 13 -9.03 -4.48 -14.19
C VAL A 13 -8.04 -4.70 -13.07
N GLY A 14 -8.39 -5.42 -12.03
CA GLY A 14 -7.51 -5.69 -10.92
C GLY A 14 -8.27 -6.18 -9.71
N TYR A 15 -7.62 -6.06 -8.55
CA TYR A 15 -8.18 -6.52 -7.28
C TYR A 15 -7.96 -5.46 -6.21
N VAL A 16 -8.77 -5.50 -5.16
CA VAL A 16 -8.66 -4.61 -4.01
C VAL A 16 -8.58 -5.46 -2.76
N THR A 17 -7.69 -5.08 -1.85
CA THR A 17 -7.59 -5.74 -0.55
C THR A 17 -7.36 -4.70 0.54
N THR A 18 -7.72 -5.05 1.76
CA THR A 18 -7.46 -4.23 2.94
C THR A 18 -6.29 -4.83 3.69
N VAL A 19 -5.34 -3.99 4.08
CA VAL A 19 -4.13 -4.41 4.78
C VAL A 19 -4.07 -3.68 6.12
N ALA A 20 -3.77 -4.42 7.19
CA ALA A 20 -3.48 -3.85 8.49
C ALA A 20 -2.06 -4.23 8.85
N GLN A 21 -1.22 -3.25 9.14
CA GLN A 21 0.20 -3.45 9.40
C GLN A 21 0.61 -2.66 10.64
N PRO A 22 1.29 -3.29 11.61
CA PRO A 22 1.76 -2.53 12.77
C PRO A 22 2.70 -1.41 12.38
N GLY A 23 2.40 -0.20 12.82
CA GLY A 23 3.24 0.98 12.65
C GLY A 23 3.96 1.30 13.94
N TYR A 24 4.31 2.59 14.13
CA TYR A 24 5.00 3.02 15.34
C TYR A 24 4.06 3.10 16.54
N ALA A 25 2.91 3.75 16.37
CA ALA A 25 1.95 3.97 17.45
C ALA A 25 0.80 2.97 17.47
N GLY A 26 0.65 2.16 16.43
CA GLY A 26 -0.43 1.18 16.33
C GLY A 26 -0.58 0.72 14.89
N ASP A 27 -1.67 0.01 14.62
CA ASP A 27 -1.90 -0.50 13.27
C ASP A 27 -2.22 0.63 12.31
N ILE A 28 -1.62 0.54 11.12
CA ILE A 28 -1.96 1.38 9.98
C ILE A 28 -2.79 0.50 9.05
N THR A 29 -4.02 0.92 8.77
CA THR A 29 -4.91 0.17 7.89
C THR A 29 -5.05 0.93 6.58
N PHE A 30 -4.91 0.23 5.47
CA PHE A 30 -5.03 0.86 4.16
C PHE A 30 -5.68 -0.08 3.15
N ILE A 31 -6.26 0.52 2.12
CA ILE A 31 -6.82 -0.20 0.98
C ILE A 31 -5.78 -0.18 -0.13
N LEU A 32 -5.51 -1.34 -0.71
CA LEU A 32 -4.55 -1.50 -1.80
C LEU A 32 -5.27 -2.00 -3.04
N GLY A 33 -5.13 -1.26 -4.14
CA GLY A 33 -5.54 -1.72 -5.45
C GLY A 33 -4.36 -2.34 -6.17
N VAL A 34 -4.55 -3.51 -6.78
CA VAL A 34 -3.51 -4.25 -7.50
C VAL A 34 -3.98 -4.46 -8.94
N THR A 35 -3.13 -4.12 -9.91
CA THR A 35 -3.44 -4.38 -11.31
C THR A 35 -3.33 -5.88 -11.61
N LEU A 36 -3.87 -6.30 -12.76
CA LEU A 36 -3.82 -7.71 -13.13
C LEU A 36 -2.39 -8.23 -13.30
N ASP A 37 -1.44 -7.36 -13.61
CA ASP A 37 -0.04 -7.73 -13.74
C ASP A 37 0.77 -7.58 -12.45
N GLY A 38 0.10 -7.35 -11.31
CA GLY A 38 0.76 -7.37 -10.02
C GLY A 38 1.41 -6.09 -9.58
N LYS A 39 1.00 -4.96 -10.14
CA LYS A 39 1.52 -3.65 -9.74
C LYS A 39 0.51 -2.89 -8.90
N ILE A 40 0.99 -1.93 -8.13
CA ILE A 40 0.12 -1.11 -7.30
C ILE A 40 -0.68 -0.17 -8.21
N ALA A 41 -2.02 -0.26 -8.12
CA ALA A 41 -2.93 0.64 -8.81
C ALA A 41 -3.27 1.86 -7.96
N GLY A 42 -3.25 1.70 -6.64
CA GLY A 42 -3.52 2.80 -5.72
C GLY A 42 -3.44 2.35 -4.28
N VAL A 43 -3.20 3.30 -3.39
CA VAL A 43 -3.13 3.07 -1.94
C VAL A 43 -3.92 4.18 -1.26
N ARG A 44 -4.76 3.82 -0.30
CA ARG A 44 -5.46 4.81 0.53
C ARG A 44 -5.45 4.34 1.98
N VAL A 45 -4.80 5.12 2.83
CA VAL A 45 -4.79 4.88 4.26
C VAL A 45 -6.16 5.24 4.83
N THR A 46 -6.81 4.29 5.47
CA THR A 46 -8.14 4.49 6.04
C THR A 46 -8.11 4.72 7.53
N ASN A 47 -7.07 4.26 8.21
CA ASN A 47 -6.95 4.44 9.65
C ASN A 47 -5.48 4.42 10.06
N GLN A 48 -5.10 5.37 10.93
CA GLN A 48 -3.76 5.42 11.52
C GLN A 48 -3.83 6.32 12.77
N ALA A 49 -2.93 6.06 13.70
CA ALA A 49 -2.83 6.85 14.93
C ALA A 49 -1.39 7.29 15.17
N GLU A 50 -0.63 7.48 14.07
CA GLU A 50 0.77 7.86 14.14
C GLU A 50 0.94 9.32 14.57
N THR A 51 2.15 9.69 14.93
CA THR A 51 2.45 11.05 15.44
C THR A 51 2.15 12.11 14.38
N PRO A 52 1.30 13.10 14.67
CA PRO A 52 1.03 14.20 13.73
C PRO A 52 2.32 14.91 13.31
N GLY A 53 2.41 15.24 12.03
CA GLY A 53 3.59 15.89 11.47
C GLY A 53 4.75 14.95 11.20
N LEU A 54 4.66 13.69 11.63
CA LEU A 54 5.68 12.67 11.41
C LEU A 54 5.03 11.47 10.72
N GLY A 55 4.79 10.37 11.48
CA GLY A 55 4.23 9.15 10.89
C GLY A 55 2.85 9.33 10.27
N ALA A 56 2.04 10.26 10.76
CA ALA A 56 0.71 10.51 10.20
C ALA A 56 0.75 10.99 8.75
N LYS A 57 1.93 11.40 8.25
CA LYS A 57 2.08 11.81 6.85
C LYS A 57 1.81 10.67 5.87
N VAL A 58 1.77 9.41 6.32
CA VAL A 58 1.38 8.28 5.47
C VAL A 58 -0.04 8.43 4.93
N ALA A 59 -0.87 9.27 5.55
CA ALA A 59 -2.22 9.56 5.06
C ALA A 59 -2.25 10.60 3.94
N GLY A 60 -1.11 11.21 3.58
CA GLY A 60 -1.04 12.19 2.51
C GLY A 60 -1.24 11.56 1.13
N ILE A 61 -2.10 12.18 0.31
CA ILE A 61 -2.46 11.61 -0.99
C ILE A 61 -1.24 11.52 -1.91
N GLU A 62 -0.39 12.56 -1.94
CA GLU A 62 0.78 12.54 -2.80
C GLU A 62 1.74 11.41 -2.45
N TRP A 63 1.95 11.19 -1.15
CA TRP A 63 2.81 10.10 -0.72
C TRP A 63 2.20 8.74 -1.06
N GLN A 64 0.89 8.59 -0.89
CA GLN A 64 0.20 7.34 -1.23
C GLN A 64 0.30 7.06 -2.73
N ASP A 65 0.12 8.08 -3.56
CA ASP A 65 0.18 7.92 -5.01
C ASP A 65 1.60 7.66 -5.51
N HIS A 66 2.62 7.98 -4.71
CA HIS A 66 4.01 7.66 -5.01
C HIS A 66 4.22 6.15 -5.25
N TRP A 67 3.38 5.31 -4.65
CA TRP A 67 3.51 3.86 -4.76
C TRP A 67 2.91 3.27 -6.04
N ILE A 68 2.14 4.05 -6.78
CA ILE A 68 1.48 3.56 -8.00
C ILE A 68 2.54 3.09 -9.01
N GLY A 69 2.32 1.89 -9.56
CA GLY A 69 3.21 1.31 -10.57
C GLY A 69 4.33 0.44 -10.01
N LYS A 70 4.52 0.42 -8.70
CA LYS A 70 5.55 -0.41 -8.09
C LYS A 70 5.03 -1.85 -7.91
N ASP A 71 5.95 -2.80 -7.88
CA ASP A 71 5.61 -4.22 -7.70
C ASP A 71 6.35 -4.82 -6.51
N SER A 72 6.23 -6.14 -6.33
CA SER A 72 6.79 -6.81 -5.17
C SER A 72 8.31 -6.83 -5.13
N SER A 73 8.96 -6.42 -6.22
CA SER A 73 10.42 -6.35 -6.26
C SER A 73 10.97 -4.99 -5.81
N TYR A 74 10.09 -4.01 -5.58
CA TYR A 74 10.53 -2.68 -5.20
C TYR A 74 11.19 -2.71 -3.83
N GLU A 75 12.35 -2.07 -3.72
CA GLU A 75 13.08 -1.96 -2.45
C GLU A 75 12.88 -0.59 -1.84
N PHE A 76 12.58 -0.57 -0.55
CA PHE A 76 12.33 0.67 0.18
C PHE A 76 13.54 1.59 0.09
N ASN A 77 13.31 2.84 -0.31
CA ASN A 77 14.35 3.85 -0.42
C ASN A 77 14.05 4.96 0.59
N LYS A 78 14.78 4.97 1.70
CA LYS A 78 14.56 5.91 2.79
C LYS A 78 14.62 7.36 2.34
N SER A 79 15.41 7.68 1.30
CA SER A 79 15.57 9.05 0.82
C SER A 79 14.30 9.60 0.17
N VAL A 80 13.49 8.75 -0.46
CA VAL A 80 12.28 9.19 -1.18
C VAL A 80 11.00 8.62 -0.61
N ASP A 81 11.07 7.49 0.09
CA ASP A 81 9.86 6.78 0.56
C ASP A 81 9.53 7.09 2.02
N ALA A 82 10.45 7.67 2.78
CA ALA A 82 10.25 8.02 4.17
C ALA A 82 10.20 9.54 4.36
N PHE A 83 9.84 9.95 5.57
CA PHE A 83 9.81 11.36 5.93
C PHE A 83 10.95 11.68 6.88
N ALA A 84 11.42 12.92 6.89
CA ALA A 84 12.43 13.35 7.84
C ALA A 84 11.92 13.11 9.27
N GLY A 85 12.70 12.37 10.06
CA GLY A 85 12.35 12.06 11.44
C GLY A 85 11.29 10.99 11.62
N ALA A 86 10.80 10.36 10.52
CA ALA A 86 9.76 9.34 10.62
C ALA A 86 10.00 8.26 9.57
N THR A 87 10.71 7.20 9.93
CA THR A 87 11.00 6.08 9.04
C THR A 87 10.10 4.88 9.33
N ILE A 88 9.67 4.70 10.57
CA ILE A 88 8.96 3.50 11.00
C ILE A 88 7.60 3.36 10.32
N SER A 89 6.79 4.42 10.30
CA SER A 89 5.44 4.37 9.71
C SER A 89 5.48 4.14 8.19
N PRO A 90 6.31 4.87 7.42
CA PRO A 90 6.43 4.57 5.98
C PRO A 90 6.94 3.16 5.71
N THR A 91 7.89 2.67 6.51
CA THR A 91 8.41 1.30 6.36
C THR A 91 7.33 0.28 6.64
N ALA A 92 6.46 0.54 7.62
CA ALA A 92 5.35 -0.35 7.93
C ALA A 92 4.38 -0.47 6.75
N VAL A 93 4.02 0.65 6.12
CA VAL A 93 3.18 0.64 4.94
C VAL A 93 3.86 -0.15 3.81
N TYR A 94 5.14 0.12 3.56
CA TYR A 94 5.91 -0.61 2.56
C TYR A 94 5.87 -2.13 2.83
N THR A 95 6.11 -2.54 4.07
CA THR A 95 6.09 -3.96 4.44
C THR A 95 4.75 -4.59 4.13
N GLY A 96 3.65 -3.90 4.47
CA GLY A 96 2.31 -4.38 4.17
C GLY A 96 2.02 -4.44 2.68
N LEU A 97 2.49 -3.45 1.92
CA LEU A 97 2.32 -3.43 0.46
C LEU A 97 3.01 -4.63 -0.18
N ILE A 98 4.27 -4.87 0.18
CA ILE A 98 5.04 -5.99 -0.40
C ILE A 98 4.43 -7.33 -0.01
N ARG A 99 4.02 -7.47 1.25
CA ARG A 99 3.37 -8.71 1.70
C ARG A 99 2.11 -8.99 0.90
N ALA A 100 1.29 -7.97 0.67
CA ALA A 100 0.04 -8.13 -0.09
C ALA A 100 0.32 -8.44 -1.56
N LEU A 101 1.31 -7.77 -2.17
CA LEU A 101 1.66 -8.02 -3.57
C LEU A 101 2.18 -9.44 -3.75
N LYS A 102 2.98 -9.95 -2.82
CA LYS A 102 3.46 -11.32 -2.89
C LYS A 102 2.33 -12.33 -2.70
N ALA A 103 1.38 -12.04 -1.82
CA ALA A 103 0.20 -12.89 -1.65
C ALA A 103 -0.63 -12.93 -2.92
N TYR A 104 -0.77 -11.79 -3.60
CA TYR A 104 -1.45 -11.73 -4.89
C TYR A 104 -0.76 -12.63 -5.92
N GLU A 105 0.56 -12.53 -6.02
CA GLU A 105 1.32 -13.32 -6.99
C GLU A 105 1.20 -14.82 -6.76
N THR A 106 1.20 -15.25 -5.50
CA THR A 106 1.21 -16.69 -5.18
C THR A 106 -0.19 -17.28 -5.11
N GLY A 107 -1.23 -16.49 -4.88
CA GLY A 107 -2.58 -17.02 -4.65
C GLY A 107 -3.62 -16.58 -5.66
N VAL A 108 -3.56 -15.35 -6.12
CA VAL A 108 -4.64 -14.77 -6.93
C VAL A 108 -4.32 -14.75 -8.42
N SER A 109 -3.08 -14.39 -8.77
CA SER A 109 -2.71 -14.24 -10.18
C SER A 109 -2.48 -15.57 -10.89
N LYS A 110 -2.47 -16.66 -10.16
CA LYS A 110 -2.29 -18.00 -10.73
C LYS A 110 -3.55 -18.54 -11.34
#